data_d61009283f36549d234b79406eea27b8
#
_entry.id   d61009283f36549d234b79406eea27b8
#
_cell.length_a   1.000
_cell.length_b   1.000
_cell.length_c   1.000
_cell.angle_alpha   90.00
_cell.angle_beta   90.00
_cell.angle_gamma   90.00
#
_symmetry.space_group_name_H-M   'P 1'
#
loop_
_entity.id
_entity.type
_entity.pdbx_description
1 polymer ?
#
loop_
_entity_poly.entity_id
_entity_poly.type
_entity_poly.pdbx_seq_one_letter_code
_entity_poly.pdbx_strand_id
1 'polypeptide(L)'
;MIEYADPKAVPNDWRTRQPGCAIWCIIAIPRVILLAISYSLLYIFSPLRPNTQWTYTQALRTQLIKTAFIIIREIGFTQSLTLEAGDTGDKWVTIQPAAASAYRGPFASNQNVKPDVIGGTWYPDVPPSPKQRSDGCDSDVDNSVVVLSFHSGSFLWLTGRPEDSGDVAEMTNEALGPGTRSFWPQYRLVGDKKTLAGYPAPMQDAITAYIYLVKDLGISPLRIVLAGDSSGATIALALVRYLGLFNTLASPQNADVESDFNLANLPLPRVCLMFSPSLEYCLEGDKSAILRNRNCETDYVDAPLMAWGAAAIAPPEFVRLDDPYLSPALYPFATPVALFVQAGGAEVLCDSVRGAAERYRAVPGNVVEHLEVPDTPHDVGSWDISP
;
A
#
# COMPACT_ATOMS: atom_id res chain seq x y z
N MET A 1 29.17 5.90 -12.83
CA MET A 1 27.94 6.63 -13.25
C MET A 1 26.89 5.58 -13.43
N ILE A 2 25.98 5.49 -12.48
CA ILE A 2 24.87 4.53 -12.54
C ILE A 2 23.79 5.31 -13.28
N GLU A 3 23.58 5.00 -14.57
CA GLU A 3 22.43 5.49 -15.30
C GLU A 3 21.19 4.85 -14.70
N TYR A 4 20.29 5.67 -14.16
CA TYR A 4 18.96 5.22 -13.83
C TYR A 4 18.34 4.64 -15.10
N ALA A 5 18.04 3.37 -15.09
CA ALA A 5 17.14 2.82 -16.08
C ALA A 5 15.88 3.69 -16.00
N ASP A 6 15.62 4.39 -17.11
CA ASP A 6 14.34 5.01 -17.38
C ASP A 6 13.22 4.14 -16.79
N PRO A 7 12.22 4.66 -16.08
CA PRO A 7 11.08 3.91 -15.54
C PRO A 7 10.26 3.17 -16.62
N LYS A 8 10.92 2.68 -17.63
CA LYS A 8 10.48 1.79 -18.69
C LYS A 8 10.28 0.36 -18.22
N ALA A 9 9.88 0.18 -16.98
CA ALA A 9 9.16 -1.02 -16.59
C ALA A 9 7.85 -1.19 -17.39
N VAL A 10 7.35 -0.13 -17.99
CA VAL A 10 6.40 -0.22 -19.10
C VAL A 10 7.09 -0.92 -20.24
N PRO A 11 6.66 -2.13 -20.65
CA PRO A 11 7.24 -2.81 -21.80
C PRO A 11 7.35 -1.81 -22.94
N ASN A 12 8.52 -1.73 -23.59
CA ASN A 12 8.74 -0.85 -24.74
C ASN A 12 7.97 -1.41 -25.96
N ASP A 13 6.65 -1.49 -25.79
CA ASP A 13 5.70 -2.08 -26.72
C ASP A 13 4.99 -0.94 -27.47
N TRP A 14 4.64 -1.16 -28.71
CA TRP A 14 3.87 -0.22 -29.52
C TRP A 14 2.54 0.17 -28.87
N ARG A 15 1.97 -0.70 -28.01
CA ARG A 15 0.73 -0.48 -27.24
C ARG A 15 0.85 0.59 -26.16
N THR A 16 2.06 0.91 -25.71
CA THR A 16 2.29 1.88 -24.64
C THR A 16 2.57 3.30 -25.16
N ARG A 17 2.61 3.49 -26.47
CA ARG A 17 2.88 4.75 -27.14
C ARG A 17 1.76 5.13 -28.09
N GLN A 18 1.48 6.44 -28.21
CA GLN A 18 0.56 6.94 -29.23
C GLN A 18 1.20 6.86 -30.63
N PRO A 19 0.43 6.47 -31.69
CA PRO A 19 -1.01 6.13 -31.69
C PRO A 19 -1.31 4.66 -31.32
N GLY A 20 -0.31 3.83 -31.04
CA GLY A 20 -0.46 2.41 -30.77
C GLY A 20 -1.40 2.11 -29.60
N CYS A 21 -1.33 2.90 -28.53
CA CYS A 21 -2.25 2.78 -27.40
C CYS A 21 -3.72 2.96 -27.83
N ALA A 22 -4.02 4.00 -28.62
CA ALA A 22 -5.38 4.22 -29.12
C ALA A 22 -5.87 3.08 -30.02
N ILE A 23 -5.00 2.59 -30.91
CA ILE A 23 -5.31 1.44 -31.78
C ILE A 23 -5.58 0.19 -30.93
N TRP A 24 -4.75 -0.06 -29.94
CA TRP A 24 -4.92 -1.20 -29.03
C TRP A 24 -6.21 -1.12 -28.24
N CYS A 25 -6.58 0.05 -27.70
CA CYS A 25 -7.86 0.23 -27.02
C CYS A 25 -9.05 -0.09 -27.92
N ILE A 26 -9.02 0.34 -29.19
CA ILE A 26 -10.07 0.00 -30.17
C ILE A 26 -10.17 -1.53 -30.40
N ILE A 27 -9.04 -2.23 -30.45
CA ILE A 27 -9.00 -3.69 -30.59
C ILE A 27 -9.43 -4.40 -29.29
N ALA A 28 -9.06 -3.84 -28.12
CA ALA A 28 -9.39 -4.41 -26.84
C ALA A 28 -10.89 -4.36 -26.52
N ILE A 29 -11.61 -3.32 -26.93
CA ILE A 29 -13.05 -3.17 -26.66
C ILE A 29 -13.87 -4.39 -27.13
N PRO A 30 -13.83 -4.84 -28.40
CA PRO A 30 -14.55 -6.04 -28.81
C PRO A 30 -14.13 -7.29 -28.04
N ARG A 31 -12.84 -7.44 -27.71
CA ARG A 31 -12.33 -8.54 -26.91
C ARG A 31 -12.95 -8.55 -25.50
N VAL A 32 -12.98 -7.40 -24.82
CA VAL A 32 -13.62 -7.26 -23.49
C VAL A 32 -15.09 -7.64 -23.55
N ILE A 33 -15.82 -7.12 -24.55
CA ILE A 33 -17.24 -7.41 -24.72
C ILE A 33 -17.46 -8.92 -24.91
N LEU A 34 -16.67 -9.56 -25.78
CA LEU A 34 -16.76 -11.00 -26.01
C LEU A 34 -16.43 -11.81 -24.76
N LEU A 35 -15.40 -11.43 -24.01
CA LEU A 35 -15.05 -12.07 -22.73
C LEU A 35 -16.17 -11.88 -21.70
N ALA A 36 -16.71 -10.67 -21.56
CA ALA A 36 -17.80 -10.40 -20.64
C ALA A 36 -19.05 -11.23 -20.96
N ILE A 37 -19.43 -11.32 -22.24
CA ILE A 37 -20.53 -12.17 -22.69
C ILE A 37 -20.23 -13.65 -22.40
N SER A 38 -19.00 -14.10 -22.70
CA SER A 38 -18.57 -15.48 -22.47
C SER A 38 -18.64 -15.84 -21.00
N TYR A 39 -18.08 -15.00 -20.11
CA TYR A 39 -18.13 -15.21 -18.66
C TYR A 39 -19.57 -15.18 -18.15
N SER A 40 -20.40 -14.25 -18.64
CA SER A 40 -21.80 -14.15 -18.25
C SER A 40 -22.60 -15.42 -18.59
N LEU A 41 -22.27 -16.08 -19.67
CA LEU A 41 -22.94 -17.34 -20.09
C LEU A 41 -22.34 -18.56 -19.37
N LEU A 42 -21.01 -18.66 -19.30
CA LEU A 42 -20.31 -19.82 -18.74
C LEU A 42 -20.55 -19.93 -17.22
N TYR A 43 -20.50 -18.83 -16.48
CA TYR A 43 -20.58 -18.84 -15.02
C TYR A 43 -22.00 -19.02 -14.47
N ILE A 44 -23.02 -19.09 -15.33
CA ILE A 44 -24.34 -19.61 -14.94
C ILE A 44 -24.16 -21.01 -14.34
N PHE A 45 -23.23 -21.80 -14.91
CA PHE A 45 -22.92 -23.15 -14.46
C PHE A 45 -21.77 -23.10 -13.45
N SER A 46 -22.05 -23.43 -12.18
CA SER A 46 -21.03 -23.36 -11.10
C SER A 46 -19.76 -24.17 -11.38
N PRO A 47 -19.79 -25.36 -12.04
CA PRO A 47 -18.56 -26.09 -12.35
C PRO A 47 -17.60 -25.40 -13.33
N LEU A 48 -18.09 -24.37 -14.04
CA LEU A 48 -17.28 -23.60 -15.01
C LEU A 48 -16.70 -22.31 -14.40
N ARG A 49 -17.02 -22.00 -13.15
CA ARG A 49 -16.45 -20.86 -12.42
C ARG A 49 -15.01 -21.16 -12.01
N PRO A 50 -14.13 -20.16 -11.95
CA PRO A 50 -12.75 -20.34 -11.46
C PRO A 50 -12.67 -20.96 -10.06
N ASN A 51 -13.63 -20.61 -9.20
CA ASN A 51 -13.89 -21.29 -7.94
C ASN A 51 -15.35 -21.71 -7.89
N THR A 52 -15.61 -23.00 -7.69
CA THR A 52 -16.95 -23.57 -7.68
C THR A 52 -17.83 -23.13 -6.50
N GLN A 53 -17.20 -22.62 -5.43
CA GLN A 53 -17.89 -22.06 -4.27
C GLN A 53 -18.40 -20.64 -4.51
N TRP A 54 -17.85 -19.95 -5.51
CA TRP A 54 -18.26 -18.58 -5.80
C TRP A 54 -19.68 -18.48 -6.29
N THR A 55 -20.35 -17.40 -5.91
CA THR A 55 -21.59 -16.98 -6.54
C THR A 55 -21.35 -16.59 -8.01
N TYR A 56 -22.41 -16.52 -8.80
CA TYR A 56 -22.33 -16.02 -10.17
C TYR A 56 -21.71 -14.62 -10.25
N THR A 57 -22.18 -13.72 -9.37
CA THR A 57 -21.73 -12.33 -9.32
C THR A 57 -20.26 -12.22 -8.95
N GLN A 58 -19.82 -12.96 -7.95
CA GLN A 58 -18.44 -12.99 -7.51
C GLN A 58 -17.51 -13.48 -8.62
N ALA A 59 -17.83 -14.61 -9.28
CA ALA A 59 -17.04 -15.13 -10.38
C ALA A 59 -16.96 -14.14 -11.55
N LEU A 60 -18.09 -13.52 -11.91
CA LEU A 60 -18.15 -12.56 -13.01
C LEU A 60 -17.34 -11.28 -12.68
N ARG A 61 -17.56 -10.70 -11.51
CA ARG A 61 -16.82 -9.49 -11.07
C ARG A 61 -15.32 -9.72 -11.06
N THR A 62 -14.84 -10.80 -10.44
CA THR A 62 -13.41 -11.12 -10.37
C THR A 62 -12.78 -11.22 -11.75
N GLN A 63 -13.43 -11.90 -12.69
CA GLN A 63 -12.88 -12.06 -14.04
C GLN A 63 -12.97 -10.79 -14.89
N LEU A 64 -13.95 -9.93 -14.65
CA LEU A 64 -14.01 -8.62 -15.31
C LEU A 64 -12.92 -7.69 -14.77
N ILE A 65 -12.68 -7.68 -13.47
CA ILE A 65 -11.55 -6.94 -12.84
C ILE A 65 -10.22 -7.44 -13.40
N LYS A 66 -10.00 -8.78 -13.42
CA LYS A 66 -8.81 -9.39 -14.03
C LYS A 66 -8.60 -8.91 -15.48
N THR A 67 -9.66 -8.91 -16.26
CA THR A 67 -9.63 -8.45 -17.66
C THR A 67 -9.25 -6.96 -17.76
N ALA A 68 -9.78 -6.11 -16.88
CA ALA A 68 -9.45 -4.69 -16.82
C ALA A 68 -7.97 -4.46 -16.47
N PHE A 69 -7.45 -5.16 -15.47
CA PHE A 69 -6.02 -5.07 -15.09
C PHE A 69 -5.08 -5.55 -16.19
N ILE A 70 -5.44 -6.60 -16.94
CA ILE A 70 -4.68 -7.04 -18.11
C ILE A 70 -4.57 -5.89 -19.13
N ILE A 71 -5.65 -5.18 -19.41
CA ILE A 71 -5.65 -4.07 -20.38
C ILE A 71 -4.83 -2.89 -19.86
N ILE A 72 -5.06 -2.48 -18.61
CA ILE A 72 -4.31 -1.40 -17.95
C ILE A 72 -2.80 -1.67 -18.06
N ARG A 73 -2.38 -2.89 -17.77
CA ARG A 73 -0.99 -3.31 -17.90
C ARG A 73 -0.52 -3.32 -19.36
N GLU A 74 -1.33 -3.82 -20.30
CA GLU A 74 -0.95 -3.90 -21.71
C GLU A 74 -0.72 -2.53 -22.35
N ILE A 75 -1.46 -1.51 -21.91
CA ILE A 75 -1.25 -0.12 -22.36
C ILE A 75 -0.20 0.61 -21.53
N GLY A 76 0.34 -0.03 -20.47
CA GLY A 76 1.32 0.58 -19.58
C GLY A 76 0.78 1.82 -18.88
N PHE A 77 -0.47 1.75 -18.43
CA PHE A 77 -1.09 2.89 -17.75
C PHE A 77 -0.41 3.16 -16.41
N THR A 78 0.02 4.38 -16.22
CA THR A 78 0.51 4.92 -14.94
C THR A 78 -0.27 6.15 -14.59
N GLN A 79 -0.57 6.32 -13.31
CA GLN A 79 -1.34 7.47 -12.84
C GLN A 79 -0.42 8.65 -12.55
N SER A 80 -0.82 9.84 -13.00
CA SER A 80 -0.14 11.08 -12.65
C SER A 80 -0.81 11.71 -11.44
N LEU A 81 0.00 12.10 -10.47
CA LEU A 81 -0.47 12.70 -9.23
C LEU A 81 -0.57 14.22 -9.34
N THR A 82 -1.46 14.79 -8.56
CA THR A 82 -1.57 16.25 -8.37
C THR A 82 -1.65 16.59 -6.89
N LEU A 83 -1.06 17.72 -6.49
CA LEU A 83 -1.16 18.25 -5.13
C LEU A 83 -2.34 19.24 -4.97
N GLU A 84 -3.09 19.52 -6.03
CA GLU A 84 -4.30 20.33 -5.96
C GLU A 84 -5.41 19.55 -5.26
N ALA A 85 -6.16 20.23 -4.40
CA ALA A 85 -7.26 19.61 -3.66
C ALA A 85 -8.35 19.05 -4.60
N GLY A 86 -8.66 19.76 -5.69
CA GLY A 86 -9.73 19.39 -6.61
C GLY A 86 -11.06 19.20 -5.88
N ASP A 87 -11.81 18.17 -6.25
CA ASP A 87 -13.11 17.86 -5.66
C ASP A 87 -13.02 17.33 -4.21
N THR A 88 -11.81 16.98 -3.72
CA THR A 88 -11.59 16.57 -2.33
C THR A 88 -11.81 17.74 -1.34
N GLY A 89 -11.64 18.98 -1.81
CA GLY A 89 -11.92 20.20 -1.05
C GLY A 89 -11.16 20.29 0.27
N ASP A 90 -11.86 20.65 1.34
CA ASP A 90 -11.28 20.88 2.67
C ASP A 90 -10.77 19.61 3.37
N LYS A 91 -11.09 18.42 2.86
CA LYS A 91 -10.54 17.15 3.36
C LYS A 91 -9.10 16.93 2.91
N TRP A 92 -8.66 17.64 1.88
CA TRP A 92 -7.31 17.54 1.34
C TRP A 92 -6.33 18.40 2.12
N VAL A 93 -5.17 17.82 2.41
CA VAL A 93 -4.05 18.58 2.98
C VAL A 93 -2.79 18.35 2.16
N THR A 94 -1.95 19.37 2.13
CA THR A 94 -0.60 19.31 1.56
C THR A 94 0.40 19.38 2.70
N ILE A 95 1.34 18.44 2.74
CA ILE A 95 2.30 18.26 3.83
C ILE A 95 3.70 18.47 3.29
N GLN A 96 4.46 19.33 3.96
CA GLN A 96 5.88 19.54 3.67
C GLN A 96 6.69 18.34 4.21
N PRO A 97 7.80 17.97 3.55
CA PRO A 97 8.69 16.95 4.09
C PRO A 97 9.22 17.37 5.46
N ALA A 98 9.40 16.39 6.33
CA ALA A 98 10.02 16.60 7.62
C ALA A 98 11.50 17.03 7.50
N ALA A 99 12.13 17.39 8.61
CA ALA A 99 13.56 17.71 8.61
C ALA A 99 14.40 16.54 8.04
N ALA A 100 15.46 16.83 7.30
CA ALA A 100 16.29 15.82 6.63
C ALA A 100 16.81 14.73 7.59
N SER A 101 17.01 15.05 8.85
CA SER A 101 17.41 14.12 9.91
C SER A 101 16.34 13.06 10.24
N ALA A 102 15.09 13.26 9.79
CA ALA A 102 14.02 12.29 9.94
C ALA A 102 14.14 11.11 8.96
N TYR A 103 14.92 11.23 7.91
CA TYR A 103 15.09 10.22 6.88
C TYR A 103 16.50 9.63 6.96
N ARG A 104 16.60 8.41 7.50
CA ARG A 104 17.90 7.78 7.82
C ARG A 104 18.04 6.42 7.12
N GLY A 105 19.28 5.95 7.07
CA GLY A 105 19.61 4.65 6.47
C GLY A 105 19.13 4.58 5.01
N PRO A 106 18.40 3.53 4.61
CA PRO A 106 17.95 3.37 3.24
C PRO A 106 16.97 4.45 2.77
N PHE A 107 16.36 5.19 3.71
CA PHE A 107 15.39 6.25 3.41
C PHE A 107 16.00 7.65 3.42
N ALA A 108 17.30 7.77 3.66
CA ALA A 108 18.00 9.03 3.51
C ALA A 108 17.92 9.54 2.05
N SER A 109 18.00 10.85 1.89
CA SER A 109 18.11 11.46 0.55
C SER A 109 19.30 10.90 -0.20
N ASN A 110 19.11 10.55 -1.43
CA ASN A 110 20.18 10.16 -2.36
C ASN A 110 20.21 11.10 -3.58
N GLN A 111 21.05 10.83 -4.56
CA GLN A 111 21.19 11.69 -5.73
C GLN A 111 19.89 11.81 -6.56
N ASN A 112 19.00 10.81 -6.46
CA ASN A 112 17.87 10.64 -7.36
C ASN A 112 16.52 10.76 -6.63
N VAL A 113 16.46 10.35 -5.36
CA VAL A 113 15.23 10.37 -4.56
C VAL A 113 15.46 11.16 -3.28
N LYS A 114 14.61 12.16 -3.07
CA LYS A 114 14.59 13.02 -1.87
C LYS A 114 13.17 13.07 -1.33
N PRO A 115 13.00 13.29 -0.02
CA PRO A 115 11.68 13.64 0.52
C PRO A 115 11.11 14.84 -0.21
N ASP A 116 9.82 14.81 -0.49
CA ASP A 116 9.12 15.83 -1.25
C ASP A 116 7.77 16.14 -0.62
N VAL A 117 7.12 17.19 -1.10
CA VAL A 117 5.77 17.56 -0.69
C VAL A 117 4.80 16.45 -1.09
N ILE A 118 3.96 16.03 -0.16
CA ILE A 118 2.89 15.07 -0.41
C ILE A 118 1.52 15.67 -0.12
N GLY A 119 0.49 15.08 -0.69
CA GLY A 119 -0.89 15.34 -0.33
C GLY A 119 -1.49 14.20 0.47
N GLY A 120 -2.67 14.41 1.04
CA GLY A 120 -3.43 13.34 1.65
C GLY A 120 -4.86 13.78 1.97
N THR A 121 -5.75 12.81 2.08
CA THR A 121 -7.17 13.02 2.33
C THR A 121 -7.55 12.56 3.72
N TRP A 122 -8.32 13.35 4.42
CA TRP A 122 -8.95 12.99 5.68
C TRP A 122 -10.37 12.46 5.48
N TYR A 123 -10.74 11.44 6.26
CA TYR A 123 -12.08 10.86 6.29
C TYR A 123 -12.57 10.69 7.73
N PRO A 124 -13.89 10.87 7.96
CA PRO A 124 -14.91 11.31 7.01
C PRO A 124 -14.88 12.82 6.74
N ASP A 125 -14.24 13.59 7.61
CA ASP A 125 -14.28 15.06 7.67
C ASP A 125 -12.91 15.69 7.45
N VAL A 126 -12.87 17.02 7.57
CA VAL A 126 -11.65 17.84 7.54
C VAL A 126 -10.64 17.42 8.63
N PRO A 127 -9.34 17.77 8.46
CA PRO A 127 -8.33 17.45 9.44
C PRO A 127 -8.70 17.94 10.85
N PRO A 128 -8.34 17.18 11.90
CA PRO A 128 -8.51 17.67 13.26
C PRO A 128 -7.67 18.93 13.47
N SER A 129 -8.25 19.92 14.16
CA SER A 129 -7.48 21.11 14.51
C SER A 129 -6.31 20.74 15.44
N PRO A 130 -5.12 21.33 15.24
CA PRO A 130 -4.02 21.15 16.17
C PRO A 130 -4.48 21.51 17.58
N LYS A 131 -4.32 20.60 18.54
CA LYS A 131 -4.65 20.89 19.94
C LYS A 131 -3.69 21.98 20.41
N GLN A 132 -4.22 23.19 20.68
CA GLN A 132 -3.50 24.12 21.55
C GLN A 132 -3.29 23.40 22.87
N ARG A 133 -2.03 23.28 23.33
CA ARG A 133 -1.72 22.81 24.68
C ARG A 133 -2.33 23.82 25.62
N SER A 134 -3.57 23.60 26.05
CA SER A 134 -4.15 24.32 27.16
C SER A 134 -3.53 23.78 28.43
N ASP A 135 -2.84 24.67 29.13
CA ASP A 135 -2.30 24.41 30.45
C ASP A 135 -3.40 23.86 31.37
N GLY A 136 -3.31 22.60 31.71
CA GLY A 136 -3.72 22.09 33.01
C GLY A 136 -5.19 21.74 33.22
N CYS A 137 -5.96 21.23 32.25
CA CYS A 137 -7.23 20.55 32.57
C CYS A 137 -7.45 19.32 31.67
N ASP A 138 -7.22 18.15 32.25
CA ASP A 138 -7.38 16.80 31.64
C ASP A 138 -8.86 16.36 31.66
N SER A 139 -9.78 17.11 31.09
CA SER A 139 -11.19 16.72 31.16
C SER A 139 -11.80 16.15 29.89
N ASP A 140 -11.10 16.16 28.74
CA ASP A 140 -11.54 15.46 27.54
C ASP A 140 -10.36 14.80 26.86
N VAL A 141 -9.96 13.62 27.34
CA VAL A 141 -9.05 12.73 26.62
C VAL A 141 -9.85 12.18 25.43
N ASP A 142 -9.69 12.86 24.29
CA ASP A 142 -10.17 12.33 23.01
C ASP A 142 -9.45 11.01 22.73
N ASN A 143 -10.11 9.88 23.02
CA ASN A 143 -9.61 8.53 22.82
C ASN A 143 -9.92 7.99 21.41
N SER A 144 -10.39 8.83 20.50
CA SER A 144 -10.73 8.42 19.15
C SER A 144 -9.49 7.86 18.42
N VAL A 145 -9.69 6.80 17.67
CA VAL A 145 -8.65 6.18 16.84
C VAL A 145 -8.40 7.04 15.62
N VAL A 146 -7.14 7.14 15.23
CA VAL A 146 -6.71 7.72 13.95
C VAL A 146 -6.01 6.66 13.13
N VAL A 147 -6.54 6.34 11.96
CA VAL A 147 -5.94 5.38 11.03
C VAL A 147 -5.05 6.14 10.05
N LEU A 148 -3.78 5.76 9.96
CA LEU A 148 -2.90 6.14 8.86
C LEU A 148 -2.90 4.99 7.87
N SER A 149 -3.58 5.16 6.75
CA SER A 149 -3.79 4.09 5.78
C SER A 149 -3.09 4.37 4.45
N PHE A 150 -2.43 3.34 3.91
CA PHE A 150 -1.74 3.40 2.64
C PHE A 150 -2.50 2.54 1.62
N HIS A 151 -2.90 3.17 0.51
CA HIS A 151 -3.67 2.51 -0.55
C HIS A 151 -2.85 1.44 -1.30
N SER A 152 -3.54 0.55 -1.99
CA SER A 152 -2.96 -0.48 -2.88
C SER A 152 -2.50 0.10 -4.24
N GLY A 153 -2.36 -0.75 -5.24
CA GLY A 153 -2.09 -0.35 -6.62
C GLY A 153 -0.66 -0.61 -7.08
N SER A 154 0.07 -1.51 -6.44
CA SER A 154 1.43 -1.96 -6.84
C SER A 154 2.43 -0.81 -7.03
N PHE A 155 2.26 0.31 -6.32
CA PHE A 155 3.00 1.57 -6.48
C PHE A 155 2.82 2.25 -7.86
N LEU A 156 1.91 1.79 -8.70
CA LEU A 156 1.75 2.26 -10.09
C LEU A 156 0.55 3.17 -10.26
N TRP A 157 -0.49 2.97 -9.47
CA TRP A 157 -1.77 3.68 -9.54
C TRP A 157 -2.51 3.70 -8.21
N LEU A 158 -3.70 4.25 -8.22
CA LEU A 158 -4.55 4.60 -7.08
C LEU A 158 -3.97 5.74 -6.25
N THR A 159 -4.81 6.30 -5.44
CA THR A 159 -4.50 7.43 -4.55
C THR A 159 -5.29 7.32 -3.25
N GLY A 160 -4.95 8.14 -2.26
CA GLY A 160 -5.77 8.30 -1.05
C GLY A 160 -7.01 9.20 -1.25
N ARG A 161 -7.42 9.49 -2.50
CA ARG A 161 -8.57 10.35 -2.81
C ARG A 161 -9.89 9.58 -2.79
N PRO A 162 -11.03 10.30 -2.68
CA PRO A 162 -12.35 9.67 -2.59
C PRO A 162 -12.68 8.69 -3.71
N GLU A 163 -12.26 8.99 -4.93
CA GLU A 163 -12.49 8.14 -6.10
C GLU A 163 -11.82 6.76 -6.03
N ASP A 164 -10.70 6.65 -5.29
CA ASP A 164 -9.91 5.42 -5.18
C ASP A 164 -10.02 4.75 -3.81
N SER A 165 -10.14 5.55 -2.74
CA SER A 165 -10.02 5.06 -1.35
C SER A 165 -11.22 5.42 -0.47
N GLY A 166 -12.21 6.17 -0.98
CA GLY A 166 -13.31 6.69 -0.18
C GLY A 166 -14.12 5.59 0.52
N ASP A 167 -14.55 4.59 -0.24
CA ASP A 167 -15.37 3.49 0.27
C ASP A 167 -14.61 2.67 1.33
N VAL A 168 -13.34 2.36 1.07
CA VAL A 168 -12.49 1.61 2.02
C VAL A 168 -12.23 2.42 3.29
N ALA A 169 -12.05 3.74 3.16
CA ALA A 169 -11.88 4.63 4.30
C ALA A 169 -13.13 4.69 5.18
N GLU A 170 -14.32 4.76 4.57
CA GLU A 170 -15.59 4.74 5.26
C GLU A 170 -15.80 3.41 5.99
N MET A 171 -15.64 2.29 5.31
CA MET A 171 -15.74 0.95 5.92
C MET A 171 -14.75 0.78 7.08
N THR A 172 -13.52 1.24 6.92
CA THR A 172 -12.49 1.16 7.98
C THR A 172 -12.88 1.99 9.20
N ASN A 173 -13.36 3.21 8.98
CA ASN A 173 -13.79 4.08 10.07
C ASN A 173 -15.01 3.51 10.81
N GLU A 174 -15.99 2.97 10.11
CA GLU A 174 -17.15 2.31 10.69
C GLU A 174 -16.77 1.07 11.51
N ALA A 175 -15.90 0.22 10.96
CA ALA A 175 -15.45 -1.02 11.62
C ALA A 175 -14.70 -0.76 12.93
N LEU A 176 -13.94 0.34 13.02
CA LEU A 176 -13.19 0.71 14.21
C LEU A 176 -14.02 1.54 15.21
N GLY A 177 -15.22 1.92 14.85
CA GLY A 177 -16.21 2.51 15.74
C GLY A 177 -16.29 4.03 15.70
N PRO A 178 -17.27 4.58 16.43
CA PRO A 178 -17.58 6.00 16.40
C PRO A 178 -16.39 6.90 16.79
N GLY A 179 -16.24 8.01 16.07
CA GLY A 179 -15.16 8.97 16.29
C GLY A 179 -13.84 8.59 15.63
N THR A 180 -13.75 7.42 15.00
CA THR A 180 -12.59 7.05 14.19
C THR A 180 -12.45 7.99 13.00
N ARG A 181 -11.22 8.40 12.74
CA ARG A 181 -10.85 9.17 11.54
C ARG A 181 -9.70 8.47 10.84
N SER A 182 -9.64 8.60 9.52
CA SER A 182 -8.50 8.07 8.76
C SER A 182 -7.86 9.14 7.91
N PHE A 183 -6.54 9.05 7.80
CA PHE A 183 -5.71 9.86 6.92
C PHE A 183 -5.08 8.97 5.87
N TRP A 184 -5.29 9.30 4.61
CA TRP A 184 -4.85 8.56 3.44
C TRP A 184 -3.86 9.40 2.63
N PRO A 185 -2.55 9.27 2.86
CA PRO A 185 -1.55 9.98 2.10
C PRO A 185 -1.55 9.52 0.65
N GLN A 186 -1.43 10.49 -0.26
CA GLN A 186 -1.11 10.26 -1.65
C GLN A 186 0.41 10.14 -1.75
N TYR A 187 0.94 8.95 -1.49
CA TYR A 187 2.37 8.69 -1.63
C TYR A 187 2.77 8.68 -3.12
N ARG A 188 4.03 8.97 -3.39
CA ARG A 188 4.55 9.06 -4.77
C ARG A 188 4.51 7.69 -5.45
N LEU A 189 3.93 7.66 -6.65
CA LEU A 189 3.82 6.48 -7.49
C LEU A 189 5.01 6.35 -8.42
N VAL A 190 5.43 5.10 -8.67
CA VAL A 190 6.46 4.80 -9.65
C VAL A 190 5.89 5.01 -11.06
N GLY A 191 6.63 5.72 -11.89
CA GLY A 191 6.20 6.00 -13.26
C GLY A 191 5.38 7.29 -13.41
N ASP A 192 5.11 8.03 -12.34
CA ASP A 192 4.75 9.42 -12.49
C ASP A 192 5.94 10.16 -13.09
N LYS A 193 5.75 10.66 -14.31
CA LYS A 193 6.81 11.34 -15.09
C LYS A 193 7.31 12.63 -14.44
N LYS A 194 6.60 13.14 -13.43
CA LYS A 194 6.95 14.36 -12.70
C LYS A 194 7.84 14.07 -11.50
N THR A 195 7.78 12.85 -10.97
CA THR A 195 8.56 12.44 -9.80
C THR A 195 9.37 11.20 -10.15
N LEU A 196 10.67 11.18 -9.84
CA LEU A 196 11.49 9.97 -9.90
C LEU A 196 11.16 9.14 -8.65
N ALA A 197 10.03 8.44 -8.68
CA ALA A 197 9.37 7.92 -7.49
C ALA A 197 9.62 6.44 -7.19
N GLY A 198 10.73 5.88 -7.65
CA GLY A 198 11.17 4.54 -7.23
C GLY A 198 11.48 4.47 -5.73
N TYR A 199 11.79 3.27 -5.23
CA TYR A 199 12.28 3.11 -3.86
C TYR A 199 13.46 4.06 -3.57
N PRO A 200 13.49 4.80 -2.45
CA PRO A 200 12.61 4.68 -1.29
C PRO A 200 11.47 5.73 -1.21
N ALA A 201 11.06 6.37 -2.29
CA ALA A 201 10.12 7.48 -2.26
C ALA A 201 8.82 7.21 -1.47
N PRO A 202 8.07 6.11 -1.71
CA PRO A 202 6.85 5.83 -0.94
C PRO A 202 7.10 5.69 0.57
N MET A 203 8.28 5.17 0.95
CA MET A 203 8.66 5.02 2.36
C MET A 203 9.02 6.37 3.00
N GLN A 204 9.67 7.28 2.25
CA GLN A 204 9.90 8.66 2.70
C GLN A 204 8.57 9.39 2.92
N ASP A 205 7.60 9.17 2.04
CA ASP A 205 6.28 9.78 2.14
C ASP A 205 5.49 9.25 3.35
N ALA A 206 5.63 7.97 3.66
CA ALA A 206 5.04 7.38 4.87
C ALA A 206 5.62 7.99 6.16
N ILE A 207 6.94 8.22 6.20
CA ILE A 207 7.60 8.90 7.32
C ILE A 207 7.05 10.33 7.45
N THR A 208 6.94 11.06 6.34
CA THR A 208 6.38 12.41 6.31
C THR A 208 4.96 12.42 6.88
N ALA A 209 4.09 11.52 6.43
CA ALA A 209 2.71 11.39 6.89
C ALA A 209 2.61 11.06 8.39
N TYR A 210 3.45 10.15 8.89
CA TYR A 210 3.47 9.79 10.30
C TYR A 210 3.92 10.96 11.19
N ILE A 211 4.96 11.67 10.78
CA ILE A 211 5.47 12.85 11.47
C ILE A 211 4.41 13.95 11.51
N TYR A 212 3.72 14.20 10.42
CA TYR A 212 2.60 15.13 10.35
C TYR A 212 1.54 14.81 11.42
N LEU A 213 1.10 13.55 11.53
CA LEU A 213 0.12 13.17 12.55
C LEU A 213 0.65 13.40 13.97
N VAL A 214 1.88 12.98 14.24
CA VAL A 214 2.44 12.98 15.61
C VAL A 214 2.94 14.36 16.04
N LYS A 215 3.62 15.10 15.15
CA LYS A 215 4.27 16.37 15.52
C LYS A 215 3.42 17.58 15.20
N ASP A 216 2.85 17.64 14.01
CA ASP A 216 2.12 18.84 13.56
C ASP A 216 0.71 18.84 14.17
N LEU A 217 0.03 17.69 14.18
CA LEU A 217 -1.31 17.57 14.77
C LEU A 217 -1.31 17.16 16.26
N GLY A 218 -0.15 16.73 16.81
CA GLY A 218 -0.03 16.32 18.20
C GLY A 218 -0.83 15.06 18.57
N ILE A 219 -1.12 14.19 17.58
CA ILE A 219 -1.85 12.94 17.80
C ILE A 219 -0.94 11.96 18.54
N SER A 220 -1.42 11.41 19.64
CA SER A 220 -0.68 10.38 20.39
C SER A 220 -0.46 9.14 19.52
N PRO A 221 0.78 8.62 19.39
CA PRO A 221 1.05 7.40 18.65
C PRO A 221 0.25 6.19 19.13
N LEU A 222 -0.10 6.13 20.40
CA LEU A 222 -0.96 5.07 20.95
C LEU A 222 -2.41 5.11 20.43
N ARG A 223 -2.81 6.21 19.80
CA ARG A 223 -4.09 6.36 19.11
C ARG A 223 -3.97 6.06 17.61
N ILE A 224 -2.75 5.93 17.09
CA ILE A 224 -2.51 5.69 15.67
C ILE A 224 -2.54 4.19 15.39
N VAL A 225 -3.39 3.81 14.45
CA VAL A 225 -3.43 2.51 13.81
C VAL A 225 -2.85 2.70 12.41
N LEU A 226 -1.78 1.97 12.08
CA LEU A 226 -1.34 1.88 10.69
C LEU A 226 -2.21 0.87 9.96
N ALA A 227 -2.58 1.18 8.75
CA ALA A 227 -3.28 0.26 7.88
C ALA A 227 -2.69 0.31 6.46
N GLY A 228 -2.88 -0.76 5.72
CA GLY A 228 -2.54 -0.78 4.31
C GLY A 228 -2.99 -2.07 3.65
N ASP A 229 -3.23 -1.98 2.37
CA ASP A 229 -3.65 -3.09 1.52
C ASP A 229 -2.63 -3.32 0.40
N SER A 230 -2.35 -4.58 0.09
CA SER A 230 -1.40 -4.97 -0.95
C SER A 230 -0.03 -4.27 -0.79
N SER A 231 0.39 -3.45 -1.75
CA SER A 231 1.61 -2.64 -1.69
C SER A 231 1.59 -1.59 -0.57
N GLY A 232 0.42 -1.07 -0.20
CA GLY A 232 0.26 -0.17 0.94
C GLY A 232 0.59 -0.84 2.28
N ALA A 233 0.30 -2.13 2.42
CA ALA A 233 0.69 -2.91 3.59
C ALA A 233 2.22 -3.06 3.70
N THR A 234 2.93 -3.16 2.57
CA THR A 234 4.40 -3.11 2.55
C THR A 234 4.90 -1.80 3.17
N ILE A 235 4.30 -0.67 2.77
CA ILE A 235 4.65 0.66 3.31
C ILE A 235 4.39 0.71 4.83
N ALA A 236 3.22 0.23 5.28
CA ALA A 236 2.85 0.24 6.69
C ALA A 236 3.84 -0.58 7.54
N LEU A 237 4.18 -1.80 7.11
CA LEU A 237 5.13 -2.65 7.84
C LEU A 237 6.57 -2.12 7.76
N ALA A 238 6.96 -1.54 6.62
CA ALA A 238 8.25 -0.86 6.47
C ALA A 238 8.38 0.31 7.45
N LEU A 239 7.30 1.09 7.64
CA LEU A 239 7.27 2.17 8.62
C LEU A 239 7.41 1.65 10.06
N VAL A 240 6.72 0.56 10.44
CA VAL A 240 6.89 -0.08 11.75
C VAL A 240 8.34 -0.49 11.97
N ARG A 241 8.96 -1.14 11.00
CA ARG A 241 10.38 -1.54 11.06
C ARG A 241 11.29 -0.34 11.22
N TYR A 242 11.07 0.70 10.43
CA TYR A 242 11.86 1.92 10.48
C TYR A 242 11.80 2.60 11.83
N LEU A 243 10.60 2.84 12.36
CA LEU A 243 10.39 3.47 13.65
C LEU A 243 10.99 2.63 14.78
N GLY A 244 10.83 1.31 14.75
CA GLY A 244 11.40 0.40 15.74
C GLY A 244 12.93 0.42 15.77
N LEU A 245 13.57 0.40 14.61
CA LEU A 245 15.02 0.40 14.48
C LEU A 245 15.64 1.69 15.04
N PHE A 246 15.05 2.84 14.72
CA PHE A 246 15.59 4.13 15.13
C PHE A 246 15.25 4.51 16.58
N ASN A 247 14.17 3.99 17.15
CA ASN A 247 13.89 4.11 18.57
C ASN A 247 14.92 3.35 19.44
N THR A 248 15.42 2.20 18.98
CA THR A 248 16.45 1.43 19.70
C THR A 248 17.83 2.06 19.60
N LEU A 249 18.15 2.75 18.50
CA LEU A 249 19.44 3.43 18.31
C LEU A 249 19.57 4.75 19.10
N ALA A 250 18.46 5.27 19.60
CA ALA A 250 18.39 6.49 20.39
C ALA A 250 18.63 6.25 21.91
N SER A 251 19.37 5.22 22.25
CA SER A 251 19.82 5.00 23.63
C SER A 251 20.64 6.20 24.15
N PRO A 252 20.57 6.55 25.46
CA PRO A 252 21.24 7.72 26.04
C PRO A 252 22.76 7.79 25.83
N GLN A 253 23.36 6.70 25.37
CA GLN A 253 24.80 6.62 25.08
C GLN A 253 25.23 7.29 23.76
N ASN A 254 24.28 7.70 22.89
CA ASN A 254 24.54 8.37 21.62
C ASN A 254 23.97 9.80 21.58
N ALA A 255 23.86 10.45 22.74
CA ALA A 255 23.20 11.75 22.90
C ALA A 255 23.99 12.95 22.36
N ASP A 256 25.18 12.75 21.80
CA ASP A 256 26.08 13.84 21.37
C ASP A 256 25.77 14.45 19.99
N VAL A 257 24.68 14.06 19.36
CA VAL A 257 24.24 14.72 18.14
C VAL A 257 23.01 15.58 18.45
N GLU A 258 23.30 16.84 18.75
CA GLU A 258 22.34 17.95 18.79
C GLU A 258 21.67 18.08 17.40
N SER A 259 20.64 17.32 17.15
CA SER A 259 19.73 17.56 16.04
C SER A 259 18.40 18.02 16.61
N ASP A 260 17.90 19.16 16.17
CA ASP A 260 16.59 19.73 16.52
C ASP A 260 15.42 18.77 16.32
N PHE A 261 15.69 17.64 15.69
CA PHE A 261 14.72 16.58 15.40
C PHE A 261 15.19 15.24 15.97
N ASN A 262 14.76 14.93 17.19
CA ASN A 262 15.08 13.67 17.83
C ASN A 262 14.02 12.60 17.47
N LEU A 263 14.34 11.68 16.52
CA LEU A 263 13.53 10.52 16.18
C LEU A 263 13.34 9.55 17.36
N ALA A 264 14.23 9.56 18.36
CA ALA A 264 14.06 8.83 19.59
C ALA A 264 12.75 9.14 20.32
N ASN A 265 12.09 10.24 19.97
CA ASN A 265 10.83 10.69 20.53
C ASN A 265 9.64 10.46 19.59
N LEU A 266 9.77 9.59 18.57
CA LEU A 266 8.64 9.11 17.77
C LEU A 266 8.24 7.71 18.27
N PRO A 267 7.34 7.61 19.27
CA PRO A 267 6.87 6.31 19.73
C PRO A 267 6.18 5.54 18.61
N LEU A 268 6.20 4.22 18.74
CA LEU A 268 5.56 3.31 17.79
C LEU A 268 4.02 3.46 17.81
N PRO A 269 3.36 3.22 16.68
CA PRO A 269 1.90 3.12 16.63
C PRO A 269 1.42 1.90 17.43
N ARG A 270 0.11 1.86 17.71
CA ARG A 270 -0.47 0.81 18.54
C ARG A 270 -0.56 -0.53 17.81
N VAL A 271 -1.01 -0.50 16.56
CA VAL A 271 -1.35 -1.67 15.74
C VAL A 271 -0.98 -1.40 14.30
N CYS A 272 -0.65 -2.45 13.55
CA CYS A 272 -0.51 -2.43 12.10
C CYS A 272 -1.47 -3.46 11.49
N LEU A 273 -2.42 -2.99 10.70
CA LEU A 273 -3.40 -3.78 9.97
C LEU A 273 -2.93 -3.95 8.52
N MET A 274 -2.82 -5.18 8.07
CA MET A 274 -2.34 -5.51 6.73
C MET A 274 -3.36 -6.39 6.02
N PHE A 275 -3.91 -5.90 4.91
CA PHE A 275 -4.90 -6.59 4.11
C PHE A 275 -4.27 -7.06 2.80
N SER A 276 -4.38 -8.36 2.51
CA SER A 276 -3.77 -8.99 1.32
C SER A 276 -2.34 -8.50 1.01
N PRO A 277 -1.42 -8.45 2.01
CA PRO A 277 -0.19 -7.69 1.90
C PRO A 277 0.81 -8.29 0.92
N SER A 278 1.46 -7.43 0.12
CA SER A 278 2.65 -7.76 -0.66
C SER A 278 3.89 -7.72 0.24
N LEU A 279 4.39 -8.87 0.68
CA LEU A 279 5.47 -8.95 1.66
C LEU A 279 6.73 -9.67 1.16
N GLU A 280 6.74 -10.18 -0.07
CA GLU A 280 7.86 -10.95 -0.64
C GLU A 280 8.05 -10.66 -2.13
N TYR A 281 8.57 -9.46 -2.44
CA TYR A 281 8.72 -8.98 -3.82
C TYR A 281 9.64 -9.84 -4.69
N CYS A 282 10.57 -10.59 -4.11
CA CYS A 282 11.36 -11.55 -4.87
C CYS A 282 10.52 -12.72 -5.39
N LEU A 283 9.51 -13.19 -4.66
CA LEU A 283 8.54 -14.17 -5.13
C LEU A 283 7.57 -13.54 -6.14
N GLU A 284 7.05 -12.36 -5.81
CA GLU A 284 6.08 -11.63 -6.63
C GLU A 284 6.67 -11.21 -7.98
N GLY A 285 7.95 -10.91 -8.04
CA GLY A 285 8.69 -10.64 -9.29
C GLY A 285 8.94 -11.89 -10.14
N ASP A 286 8.85 -13.10 -9.58
CA ASP A 286 9.01 -14.36 -10.32
C ASP A 286 7.68 -14.81 -10.96
N LYS A 287 7.48 -14.39 -12.23
CA LYS A 287 6.30 -14.78 -13.01
C LYS A 287 6.05 -16.29 -13.02
N SER A 288 7.09 -17.09 -13.02
CA SER A 288 6.94 -18.54 -13.11
C SER A 288 6.47 -19.15 -11.79
N ALA A 289 6.84 -18.57 -10.67
CA ALA A 289 6.33 -18.95 -9.36
C ALA A 289 4.83 -18.62 -9.23
N ILE A 290 4.42 -17.43 -9.62
CA ILE A 290 3.01 -17.00 -9.58
C ILE A 290 2.14 -17.83 -10.54
N LEU A 291 2.62 -18.12 -11.76
CA LEU A 291 1.87 -18.98 -12.71
C LEU A 291 1.69 -20.41 -12.23
N ARG A 292 2.56 -20.92 -11.35
CA ARG A 292 2.41 -22.24 -10.70
C ARG A 292 1.55 -22.21 -9.44
N ASN A 293 1.20 -21.02 -8.96
CA ASN A 293 0.36 -20.88 -7.77
C ASN A 293 -1.03 -21.45 -8.03
N ARG A 294 -1.57 -22.19 -7.05
CA ARG A 294 -2.90 -22.81 -7.14
C ARG A 294 -4.03 -21.83 -7.38
N ASN A 295 -3.82 -20.57 -6.97
CA ASN A 295 -4.82 -19.50 -7.03
C ASN A 295 -4.64 -18.58 -8.25
N CYS A 296 -3.76 -18.92 -9.21
CA CYS A 296 -3.51 -18.05 -10.37
C CYS A 296 -4.75 -17.79 -11.24
N GLU A 297 -5.72 -18.70 -11.22
CA GLU A 297 -6.98 -18.54 -11.97
C GLU A 297 -8.11 -17.88 -11.17
N THR A 298 -8.03 -17.96 -9.84
CA THR A 298 -9.02 -17.41 -8.92
C THR A 298 -8.70 -15.98 -8.47
N ASP A 299 -7.49 -15.50 -8.73
CA ASP A 299 -7.11 -14.13 -8.41
C ASP A 299 -7.20 -13.22 -9.64
N TYR A 300 -7.52 -11.95 -9.42
CA TYR A 300 -7.48 -10.95 -10.47
C TYR A 300 -6.08 -10.34 -10.65
N VAL A 301 -5.20 -10.47 -9.67
CA VAL A 301 -3.80 -10.08 -9.76
C VAL A 301 -3.03 -11.17 -10.49
N ASP A 302 -2.53 -10.85 -11.69
CA ASP A 302 -1.83 -11.81 -12.53
C ASP A 302 -0.29 -11.70 -12.40
N ALA A 303 0.42 -12.78 -12.77
CA ALA A 303 1.86 -12.84 -12.69
C ALA A 303 2.60 -11.71 -13.46
N PRO A 304 2.18 -11.29 -14.65
CA PRO A 304 2.78 -10.15 -15.33
C PRO A 304 2.56 -8.82 -14.62
N LEU A 305 1.43 -8.62 -13.94
CA LEU A 305 1.13 -7.41 -13.17
C LEU A 305 2.04 -7.32 -11.95
N MET A 306 2.15 -8.41 -11.19
CA MET A 306 3.02 -8.48 -10.01
C MET A 306 4.48 -8.22 -10.38
N ALA A 307 4.97 -8.88 -11.42
CA ALA A 307 6.33 -8.67 -11.90
C ALA A 307 6.58 -7.25 -12.39
N TRP A 308 5.57 -6.60 -12.98
CA TRP A 308 5.68 -5.19 -13.36
C TRP A 308 5.77 -4.28 -12.15
N GLY A 309 4.91 -4.43 -11.15
CA GLY A 309 4.98 -3.67 -9.90
C GLY A 309 6.33 -3.85 -9.19
N ALA A 310 6.79 -5.08 -9.06
CA ALA A 310 8.08 -5.39 -8.44
C ALA A 310 9.27 -4.74 -9.19
N ALA A 311 9.31 -4.84 -10.52
CA ALA A 311 10.35 -4.21 -11.33
C ALA A 311 10.28 -2.68 -11.30
N ALA A 312 9.08 -2.12 -11.17
CA ALA A 312 8.88 -0.69 -11.15
C ALA A 312 9.38 -0.07 -9.83
N ILE A 313 9.00 -0.63 -8.69
CA ILE A 313 9.42 -0.09 -7.38
C ILE A 313 10.91 -0.28 -7.13
N ALA A 314 11.50 -1.37 -7.58
CA ALA A 314 12.89 -1.74 -7.35
C ALA A 314 13.59 -2.09 -8.68
N PRO A 315 13.98 -1.08 -9.47
CA PRO A 315 14.81 -1.32 -10.64
C PRO A 315 16.07 -2.09 -10.25
N PRO A 316 16.40 -3.24 -10.91
CA PRO A 316 17.44 -4.18 -10.48
C PRO A 316 18.83 -3.57 -10.31
N GLU A 317 19.09 -2.46 -11.01
CA GLU A 317 20.38 -1.75 -10.97
C GLU A 317 20.59 -0.99 -9.64
N PHE A 318 19.52 -0.79 -8.85
CA PHE A 318 19.58 0.09 -7.67
C PHE A 318 19.16 -0.58 -6.38
N VAL A 319 18.16 -1.46 -6.43
CA VAL A 319 17.58 -2.09 -5.26
C VAL A 319 17.35 -3.57 -5.54
N ARG A 320 17.65 -4.38 -4.55
CA ARG A 320 17.34 -5.81 -4.61
C ARG A 320 15.91 -6.04 -4.17
N LEU A 321 15.20 -6.93 -4.85
CA LEU A 321 13.83 -7.29 -4.44
C LEU A 321 13.76 -7.98 -3.07
N ASP A 322 14.88 -8.55 -2.60
CA ASP A 322 15.01 -9.11 -1.25
C ASP A 322 15.42 -8.07 -0.18
N ASP A 323 15.32 -6.77 -0.48
CA ASP A 323 15.52 -5.72 0.52
C ASP A 323 14.56 -5.90 1.71
N PRO A 324 15.04 -5.75 2.96
CA PRO A 324 14.21 -5.96 4.15
C PRO A 324 12.96 -5.07 4.27
N TYR A 325 12.87 -4.00 3.54
CA TYR A 325 11.71 -3.11 3.50
C TYR A 325 10.77 -3.38 2.32
N LEU A 326 11.24 -4.10 1.29
CA LEU A 326 10.42 -4.56 0.17
C LEU A 326 9.95 -6.01 0.35
N SER A 327 10.81 -6.88 0.88
CA SER A 327 10.45 -8.26 1.20
C SER A 327 10.56 -8.54 2.71
N PRO A 328 9.77 -7.83 3.55
CA PRO A 328 9.87 -7.96 4.99
C PRO A 328 9.53 -9.37 5.51
N ALA A 329 8.83 -10.18 4.74
CA ALA A 329 8.56 -11.58 5.06
C ALA A 329 9.84 -12.41 5.22
N LEU A 330 10.92 -12.06 4.53
CA LEU A 330 12.21 -12.75 4.61
C LEU A 330 13.03 -12.34 5.84
N TYR A 331 12.70 -11.20 6.44
CA TYR A 331 13.47 -10.58 7.52
C TYR A 331 12.55 -10.18 8.67
N PRO A 332 11.88 -11.15 9.34
CA PRO A 332 11.01 -10.82 10.46
C PRO A 332 11.81 -10.15 11.58
N PHE A 333 11.19 -9.22 12.29
CA PHE A 333 11.82 -8.43 13.35
C PHE A 333 10.94 -8.36 14.59
N ALA A 334 11.57 -8.15 15.74
CA ALA A 334 10.85 -7.95 16.99
C ALA A 334 10.20 -6.56 17.03
N THR A 335 8.94 -6.51 17.42
CA THR A 335 8.18 -5.26 17.55
C THR A 335 7.12 -5.37 18.65
N PRO A 336 6.92 -4.31 19.46
CA PRO A 336 5.79 -4.25 20.39
C PRO A 336 4.47 -3.88 19.69
N VAL A 337 4.50 -3.50 18.41
CA VAL A 337 3.31 -3.21 17.62
C VAL A 337 2.59 -4.51 17.32
N ALA A 338 1.31 -4.62 17.70
CA ALA A 338 0.51 -5.77 17.32
C ALA A 338 0.27 -5.79 15.80
N LEU A 339 0.45 -6.94 15.17
CA LEU A 339 0.29 -7.13 13.73
C LEU A 339 -0.98 -7.94 13.47
N PHE A 340 -1.88 -7.37 12.67
CA PHE A 340 -2.99 -8.11 12.10
C PHE A 340 -2.73 -8.30 10.61
N VAL A 341 -2.86 -9.54 10.13
CA VAL A 341 -2.55 -9.91 8.75
C VAL A 341 -3.74 -10.68 8.18
N GLN A 342 -4.40 -10.13 7.20
CA GLN A 342 -5.51 -10.78 6.51
C GLN A 342 -5.09 -11.18 5.10
N ALA A 343 -5.54 -12.36 4.65
CA ALA A 343 -5.37 -12.83 3.28
C ALA A 343 -6.67 -13.45 2.76
N GLY A 344 -6.89 -13.37 1.47
CA GLY A 344 -7.92 -14.14 0.78
C GLY A 344 -7.44 -15.57 0.49
N GLY A 345 -8.27 -16.57 0.79
CA GLY A 345 -7.93 -17.98 0.53
C GLY A 345 -7.80 -18.35 -0.95
N ALA A 346 -8.33 -17.51 -1.85
CA ALA A 346 -8.28 -17.67 -3.29
C ALA A 346 -7.33 -16.67 -3.99
N GLU A 347 -6.51 -15.91 -3.23
CA GLU A 347 -5.51 -14.99 -3.79
C GLU A 347 -4.14 -15.66 -3.99
N VAL A 348 -3.37 -15.18 -4.95
CA VAL A 348 -2.01 -15.71 -5.24
C VAL A 348 -1.02 -15.46 -4.09
N LEU A 349 -1.24 -14.47 -3.25
CA LEU A 349 -0.40 -14.14 -2.10
C LEU A 349 -0.72 -14.97 -0.84
N CYS A 350 -1.81 -15.73 -0.80
CA CYS A 350 -2.29 -16.45 0.37
C CYS A 350 -1.19 -17.25 1.10
N ASP A 351 -0.44 -18.07 0.37
CA ASP A 351 0.58 -18.94 0.98
C ASP A 351 1.81 -18.15 1.46
N SER A 352 2.23 -17.10 0.75
CA SER A 352 3.35 -16.23 1.17
C SER A 352 2.97 -15.39 2.40
N VAL A 353 1.74 -14.88 2.44
CA VAL A 353 1.19 -14.11 3.58
C VAL A 353 1.09 -14.98 4.82
N ARG A 354 0.56 -16.21 4.70
CA ARG A 354 0.51 -17.18 5.79
C ARG A 354 1.92 -17.47 6.32
N GLY A 355 2.86 -17.76 5.44
CA GLY A 355 4.26 -17.99 5.80
C GLY A 355 4.92 -16.79 6.48
N ALA A 356 4.60 -15.57 6.04
CA ALA A 356 5.06 -14.33 6.68
C ALA A 356 4.49 -14.21 8.10
N ALA A 357 3.18 -14.41 8.27
CA ALA A 357 2.54 -14.35 9.58
C ALA A 357 3.13 -15.37 10.57
N GLU A 358 3.43 -16.58 10.12
CA GLU A 358 4.09 -17.61 10.92
C GLU A 358 5.51 -17.21 11.33
N ARG A 359 6.31 -16.67 10.38
CA ARG A 359 7.67 -16.19 10.66
C ARG A 359 7.68 -15.06 11.67
N TYR A 360 6.76 -14.08 11.53
CA TYR A 360 6.64 -12.99 12.50
C TYR A 360 6.16 -13.46 13.86
N ARG A 361 5.23 -14.41 13.92
CA ARG A 361 4.75 -15.02 15.18
C ARG A 361 5.85 -15.79 15.93
N ALA A 362 6.81 -16.36 15.18
CA ALA A 362 7.94 -17.07 15.76
C ALA A 362 8.98 -16.15 16.42
N VAL A 363 8.93 -14.82 16.13
CA VAL A 363 9.82 -13.85 16.79
C VAL A 363 9.34 -13.62 18.23
N PRO A 364 10.19 -13.82 19.25
CA PRO A 364 9.79 -13.64 20.65
C PRO A 364 9.28 -12.23 20.93
N GLY A 365 8.14 -12.14 21.60
CA GLY A 365 7.52 -10.85 21.97
C GLY A 365 6.57 -10.27 20.95
N ASN A 366 6.53 -10.78 19.72
CA ASN A 366 5.56 -10.34 18.72
C ASN A 366 4.15 -10.88 19.02
N VAL A 367 3.15 -10.03 18.84
CA VAL A 367 1.73 -10.38 18.82
C VAL A 367 1.26 -10.33 17.38
N VAL A 368 0.91 -11.48 16.81
CA VAL A 368 0.49 -11.60 15.40
C VAL A 368 -0.81 -12.35 15.31
N GLU A 369 -1.83 -11.72 14.79
CA GLU A 369 -3.08 -12.34 14.39
C GLU A 369 -3.13 -12.51 12.87
N HIS A 370 -3.53 -13.68 12.41
CA HIS A 370 -3.67 -13.97 10.98
C HIS A 370 -5.07 -14.51 10.72
N LEU A 371 -5.74 -13.89 9.77
CA LEU A 371 -7.06 -14.27 9.27
C LEU A 371 -6.97 -14.61 7.79
N GLU A 372 -7.33 -15.83 7.44
CA GLU A 372 -7.55 -16.24 6.06
C GLU A 372 -9.05 -16.29 5.78
N VAL A 373 -9.51 -15.51 4.81
CA VAL A 373 -10.93 -15.48 4.41
C VAL A 373 -11.12 -16.50 3.30
N PRO A 374 -11.87 -17.59 3.53
CA PRO A 374 -12.04 -18.64 2.52
C PRO A 374 -12.61 -18.11 1.22
N ASP A 375 -12.19 -18.73 0.12
CA ASP A 375 -12.75 -18.49 -1.23
C ASP A 375 -12.76 -17.02 -1.69
N THR A 376 -11.87 -16.20 -1.15
CA THR A 376 -11.84 -14.78 -1.42
C THR A 376 -10.58 -14.42 -2.21
N PRO A 377 -10.68 -13.69 -3.32
CA PRO A 377 -9.53 -13.21 -4.08
C PRO A 377 -8.82 -12.07 -3.34
N HIS A 378 -7.80 -11.50 -3.96
CA HIS A 378 -7.01 -10.39 -3.45
C HIS A 378 -7.91 -9.19 -3.05
N ASP A 379 -7.55 -8.52 -1.95
CA ASP A 379 -8.08 -7.21 -1.55
C ASP A 379 -9.60 -7.13 -1.38
N VAL A 380 -10.14 -8.04 -0.59
CA VAL A 380 -11.58 -8.23 -0.35
C VAL A 380 -12.32 -6.96 0.04
N GLY A 381 -11.70 -6.08 0.85
CA GLY A 381 -12.33 -4.86 1.32
C GLY A 381 -12.52 -3.80 0.23
N SER A 382 -11.70 -3.85 -0.82
CA SER A 382 -11.68 -2.79 -1.85
C SER A 382 -12.75 -2.96 -2.93
N TRP A 383 -13.37 -4.14 -3.07
CA TRP A 383 -14.16 -4.45 -4.27
C TRP A 383 -15.58 -4.97 -4.00
N ASP A 384 -16.07 -4.94 -2.75
CA ASP A 384 -17.36 -5.55 -2.39
C ASP A 384 -17.54 -6.95 -3.02
N ILE A 385 -16.51 -7.79 -2.88
CA ILE A 385 -16.50 -9.18 -3.35
C ILE A 385 -16.87 -10.13 -2.20
N SER A 386 -17.52 -9.61 -1.17
CA SER A 386 -18.03 -10.43 -0.07
C SER A 386 -19.02 -11.49 -0.58
N PRO A 387 -19.00 -12.68 0.00
CA PRO A 387 -19.82 -13.80 -0.44
C PRO A 387 -21.32 -13.56 -0.33
#